data_5030621ae225bf255bde4bac820c64ae
#
_entry.id   5030621ae225bf255bde4bac820c64ae
#
_cell.length_a   1.000
_cell.length_b   1.000
_cell.length_c   1.000
_cell.angle_alpha   90.00
_cell.angle_beta   90.00
_cell.angle_gamma   90.00
#
_symmetry.space_group_name_H-M   'P 1'
#
loop_
_entity.id
_entity.type
_entity.pdbx_description
1 polymer ?
#
loop_
_entity_poly.entity_id
_entity_poly.type
_entity_poly.pdbx_seq_one_letter_code
_entity_poly.pdbx_strand_id
1 'polypeptide(L)'
;MTLRPTATLALTAVTAAAYFIITLAGWSDEAALGLGFMPARLSLEAPWPALPVWLTPSSATLVHGGFFHLALNLLLLLWCGREVERILGPGPLLLLYVAGAYAAAAGQYVLEPMSQVPMVGASGAISALIGAFALSFSKPRPLVRSFRLNRMLNTLWILAAWIVLQWMSAYLMGMQGVLVATGAHVGGFLAGILLQKPLLLWRYRQA
;
A
#
# COMPACT_ATOMS: atom_id res chain seq x y z
N MET A 1 0.97 -11.61 -26.29
CA MET A 1 -0.32 -10.96 -25.98
C MET A 1 -0.09 -10.05 -24.78
N THR A 2 -0.06 -8.73 -24.97
CA THR A 2 0.12 -7.79 -23.87
C THR A 2 -1.17 -7.73 -23.06
N LEU A 3 -1.15 -8.24 -21.83
CA LEU A 3 -2.31 -8.14 -20.92
C LEU A 3 -2.63 -6.65 -20.68
N ARG A 4 -3.89 -6.26 -20.91
CA ARG A 4 -4.35 -4.92 -20.48
C ARG A 4 -4.43 -4.92 -18.96
N PRO A 5 -3.93 -3.90 -18.26
CA PRO A 5 -3.91 -3.84 -16.79
C PRO A 5 -5.33 -3.54 -16.24
N THR A 6 -6.18 -4.55 -16.21
CA THR A 6 -7.60 -4.41 -15.83
C THR A 6 -7.80 -4.31 -14.32
N ALA A 7 -7.05 -5.07 -13.52
CA ALA A 7 -7.17 -5.05 -12.06
C ALA A 7 -6.64 -3.73 -11.49
N THR A 8 -5.53 -3.22 -12.00
CA THR A 8 -4.99 -1.91 -11.62
C THR A 8 -6.00 -0.79 -11.91
N LEU A 9 -6.61 -0.81 -13.09
CA LEU A 9 -7.62 0.19 -13.46
C LEU A 9 -8.88 0.08 -12.59
N ALA A 10 -9.33 -1.15 -12.29
CA ALA A 10 -10.47 -1.37 -11.40
C ALA A 10 -10.19 -0.86 -9.97
N LEU A 11 -9.04 -1.20 -9.39
CA LEU A 11 -8.62 -0.69 -8.08
C LEU A 11 -8.57 0.85 -8.08
N THR A 12 -7.98 1.46 -9.12
CA THR A 12 -7.90 2.92 -9.25
C THR A 12 -9.29 3.54 -9.29
N ALA A 13 -10.20 3.00 -10.10
CA ALA A 13 -11.57 3.52 -10.24
C ALA A 13 -12.37 3.37 -8.94
N VAL A 14 -12.29 2.19 -8.29
CA VAL A 14 -12.98 1.94 -7.02
C VAL A 14 -12.45 2.85 -5.90
N THR A 15 -11.14 3.02 -5.78
CA THR A 15 -10.52 3.90 -4.80
C THR A 15 -10.91 5.37 -5.02
N ALA A 16 -10.88 5.84 -6.27
CA ALA A 16 -11.32 7.20 -6.62
C ALA A 16 -12.81 7.41 -6.31
N ALA A 17 -13.67 6.47 -6.73
CA ALA A 17 -15.12 6.55 -6.48
C ALA A 17 -15.43 6.56 -4.97
N ALA A 18 -14.79 5.70 -4.18
CA ALA A 18 -14.96 5.67 -2.73
C ALA A 18 -14.60 7.02 -2.09
N TYR A 19 -13.47 7.62 -2.47
CA TYR A 19 -13.07 8.93 -1.97
C TYR A 19 -14.10 10.01 -2.28
N PHE A 20 -14.56 10.11 -3.53
CA PHE A 20 -15.53 11.13 -3.90
C PHE A 20 -16.89 10.93 -3.22
N ILE A 21 -17.35 9.68 -3.10
CA ILE A 21 -18.60 9.37 -2.38
C ILE A 21 -18.48 9.80 -0.91
N ILE A 22 -17.40 9.40 -0.21
CA ILE A 22 -17.17 9.73 1.21
C ILE A 22 -17.08 11.26 1.40
N THR A 23 -16.32 11.94 0.56
CA THR A 23 -16.08 13.38 0.67
C THR A 23 -17.33 14.19 0.35
N LEU A 24 -18.06 13.85 -0.71
CA LEU A 24 -19.29 14.56 -1.10
C LEU A 24 -20.44 14.33 -0.11
N ALA A 25 -20.45 13.17 0.56
CA ALA A 25 -21.41 12.86 1.62
C ALA A 25 -21.04 13.53 2.96
N GLY A 26 -19.84 14.10 3.09
CA GLY A 26 -19.37 14.69 4.36
C GLY A 26 -18.98 13.65 5.42
N TRP A 27 -18.71 12.39 5.03
CA TRP A 27 -18.44 11.26 5.95
C TRP A 27 -16.96 10.99 6.19
N SER A 28 -16.08 11.97 5.99
CA SER A 28 -14.63 11.74 6.04
C SER A 28 -14.13 11.23 7.39
N ASP A 29 -14.62 11.80 8.48
CA ASP A 29 -14.22 11.43 9.84
C ASP A 29 -14.83 10.08 10.24
N GLU A 30 -16.11 9.87 9.96
CA GLU A 30 -16.81 8.59 10.23
C GLU A 30 -16.18 7.44 9.43
N ALA A 31 -15.83 7.69 8.19
CA ALA A 31 -15.14 6.70 7.35
C ALA A 31 -13.74 6.39 7.88
N ALA A 32 -12.99 7.39 8.33
CA ALA A 32 -11.68 7.17 8.92
C ALA A 32 -11.78 6.31 10.20
N LEU A 33 -12.72 6.62 11.08
CA LEU A 33 -12.94 5.90 12.34
C LEU A 33 -13.55 4.50 12.12
N GLY A 34 -14.51 4.37 11.19
CA GLY A 34 -15.25 3.13 10.96
C GLY A 34 -14.54 2.13 10.05
N LEU A 35 -13.84 2.61 9.01
CA LEU A 35 -13.21 1.80 7.96
C LEU A 35 -11.68 1.78 8.06
N GLY A 36 -11.05 2.75 8.74
CA GLY A 36 -9.60 2.82 8.95
C GLY A 36 -9.10 1.74 9.90
N PHE A 37 -7.86 1.27 9.68
CA PHE A 37 -7.21 0.36 10.62
C PHE A 37 -6.64 1.13 11.79
N MET A 38 -7.05 0.77 12.99
CA MET A 38 -6.58 1.36 14.24
C MET A 38 -5.97 0.26 15.11
N PRO A 39 -4.64 0.23 15.32
CA PRO A 39 -3.96 -0.81 16.08
C PRO A 39 -4.57 -1.11 17.44
N ALA A 40 -4.91 -0.08 18.22
CA ALA A 40 -5.51 -0.23 19.55
C ALA A 40 -6.81 -1.07 19.56
N ARG A 41 -7.56 -1.11 18.46
CA ARG A 41 -8.80 -1.89 18.33
C ARG A 41 -8.60 -3.42 18.31
N LEU A 42 -7.36 -3.88 18.23
CA LEU A 42 -7.07 -5.31 18.44
C LEU A 42 -7.21 -5.72 19.91
N SER A 43 -7.12 -4.76 20.84
CA SER A 43 -7.23 -4.97 22.28
C SER A 43 -8.37 -4.18 22.95
N LEU A 44 -8.91 -3.16 22.27
CA LEU A 44 -9.96 -2.27 22.78
C LEU A 44 -11.17 -2.28 21.84
N GLU A 45 -12.35 -2.24 22.41
CA GLU A 45 -13.59 -2.05 21.64
C GLU A 45 -13.75 -0.60 21.18
N ALA A 46 -14.30 -0.41 19.98
CA ALA A 46 -14.66 0.93 19.51
C ALA A 46 -16.00 1.35 20.10
N PRO A 47 -16.11 2.53 20.74
CA PRO A 47 -17.39 3.05 21.24
C PRO A 47 -18.29 3.67 20.15
N TRP A 48 -17.94 3.49 18.88
CA TRP A 48 -18.67 3.98 17.69
C TRP A 48 -18.87 2.86 16.68
N PRO A 49 -19.83 3.01 15.73
CA PRO A 49 -20.03 2.07 14.65
C PRO A 49 -18.78 1.92 13.79
N ALA A 50 -18.25 0.69 13.68
CA ALA A 50 -17.05 0.41 12.91
C ALA A 50 -17.07 -1.03 12.37
N LEU A 51 -16.38 -1.26 11.25
CA LEU A 51 -16.15 -2.61 10.75
C LEU A 51 -15.34 -3.44 11.75
N PRO A 52 -15.52 -4.78 11.76
CA PRO A 52 -14.63 -5.66 12.50
C PRO A 52 -13.17 -5.34 12.17
N VAL A 53 -12.31 -5.24 13.19
CA VAL A 53 -10.91 -4.77 13.05
C VAL A 53 -10.11 -5.58 12.02
N TRP A 54 -10.41 -6.86 11.88
CA TRP A 54 -9.75 -7.72 10.90
C TRP A 54 -10.11 -7.44 9.43
N LEU A 55 -11.21 -6.71 9.14
CA LEU A 55 -11.55 -6.23 7.79
C LEU A 55 -10.92 -4.88 7.47
N THR A 56 -10.56 -4.13 8.51
CA THR A 56 -10.13 -2.74 8.33
C THR A 56 -8.81 -2.56 7.57
N PRO A 57 -7.86 -3.51 7.51
CA PRO A 57 -6.72 -3.37 6.62
C PRO A 57 -7.10 -3.23 5.14
N SER A 58 -8.16 -3.92 4.71
CA SER A 58 -8.65 -3.80 3.33
C SER A 58 -9.49 -2.55 3.11
N SER A 59 -10.45 -2.24 4.00
CA SER A 59 -11.33 -1.08 3.85
C SER A 59 -10.58 0.25 3.99
N ALA A 60 -9.53 0.31 4.81
CA ALA A 60 -8.67 1.47 4.96
C ALA A 60 -8.06 1.93 3.63
N THR A 61 -7.84 1.01 2.68
CA THR A 61 -7.30 1.35 1.36
C THR A 61 -8.23 2.23 0.52
N LEU A 62 -9.50 2.31 0.88
CA LEU A 62 -10.52 3.10 0.18
C LEU A 62 -10.70 4.50 0.77
N VAL A 63 -10.26 4.72 2.01
CA VAL A 63 -10.38 5.99 2.73
C VAL A 63 -9.11 6.82 2.55
N HIS A 64 -9.23 8.11 2.26
CA HIS A 64 -8.08 9.00 2.08
C HIS A 64 -8.30 10.33 2.80
N GLY A 65 -7.26 10.81 3.48
CA GLY A 65 -7.27 12.03 4.29
C GLY A 65 -7.24 13.34 3.51
N GLY A 66 -7.42 13.30 2.16
CA GLY A 66 -7.49 14.49 1.31
C GLY A 66 -7.14 14.19 -0.14
N PHE A 67 -7.43 15.17 -1.02
CA PHE A 67 -7.26 15.02 -2.47
C PHE A 67 -5.81 14.70 -2.89
N PHE A 68 -4.82 15.37 -2.31
CA PHE A 68 -3.41 15.11 -2.65
C PHE A 68 -2.95 13.73 -2.21
N HIS A 69 -3.43 13.26 -1.04
CA HIS A 69 -3.18 11.89 -0.57
C HIS A 69 -3.75 10.87 -1.56
N LEU A 70 -4.99 11.05 -2.00
CA LEU A 70 -5.59 10.22 -3.05
C LEU A 70 -4.78 10.28 -4.35
N ALA A 71 -4.51 11.48 -4.85
CA ALA A 71 -3.86 11.69 -6.15
C ALA A 71 -2.49 10.98 -6.22
N LEU A 72 -1.68 11.08 -5.15
CA LEU A 72 -0.40 10.40 -5.07
C LEU A 72 -0.58 8.88 -5.06
N ASN A 73 -1.54 8.36 -4.28
CA ASN A 73 -1.84 6.93 -4.25
C ASN A 73 -2.28 6.42 -5.63
N LEU A 74 -3.19 7.12 -6.31
CA LEU A 74 -3.64 6.71 -7.65
C LEU A 74 -2.52 6.77 -8.69
N LEU A 75 -1.68 7.80 -8.65
CA LEU A 75 -0.53 7.92 -9.54
C LEU A 75 0.42 6.72 -9.40
N LEU A 76 0.77 6.38 -8.17
CA LEU A 76 1.69 5.27 -7.88
C LEU A 76 1.05 3.91 -8.15
N LEU A 77 -0.24 3.74 -7.85
CA LEU A 77 -0.99 2.55 -8.20
C LEU A 77 -1.03 2.36 -9.71
N LEU A 78 -1.34 3.39 -10.49
CA LEU A 78 -1.36 3.34 -11.95
C LEU A 78 0.02 3.05 -12.54
N TRP A 79 1.06 3.66 -12.00
CA TRP A 79 2.41 3.46 -12.51
C TRP A 79 2.96 2.08 -12.14
N CYS A 80 3.08 1.78 -10.86
CA CYS A 80 3.69 0.55 -10.36
C CYS A 80 2.77 -0.67 -10.56
N GLY A 81 1.47 -0.50 -10.31
CA GLY A 81 0.48 -1.55 -10.45
C GLY A 81 0.41 -2.10 -11.88
N ARG A 82 0.44 -1.24 -12.90
CA ARG A 82 0.46 -1.67 -14.30
C ARG A 82 1.68 -2.53 -14.64
N GLU A 83 2.85 -2.15 -14.16
CA GLU A 83 4.08 -2.91 -14.42
C GLU A 83 4.04 -4.26 -13.71
N VAL A 84 3.59 -4.29 -12.46
CA VAL A 84 3.44 -5.53 -11.69
C VAL A 84 2.35 -6.41 -12.29
N GLU A 85 1.21 -5.86 -12.72
CA GLU A 85 0.12 -6.62 -13.33
C GLU A 85 0.51 -7.25 -14.67
N ARG A 86 1.30 -6.55 -15.50
CA ARG A 86 1.79 -7.11 -16.76
C ARG A 86 2.60 -8.38 -16.55
N ILE A 87 3.32 -8.47 -15.44
CA ILE A 87 4.23 -9.57 -15.12
C ILE A 87 3.50 -10.66 -14.34
N LEU A 88 2.79 -10.31 -13.28
CA LEU A 88 2.11 -11.26 -12.41
C LEU A 88 0.71 -11.67 -12.90
N GLY A 89 0.05 -10.82 -13.69
CA GLY A 89 -1.36 -10.96 -14.06
C GLY A 89 -2.30 -10.39 -13.00
N PRO A 90 -3.62 -10.27 -13.33
CA PRO A 90 -4.58 -9.55 -12.48
C PRO A 90 -4.85 -10.24 -11.13
N GLY A 91 -5.02 -11.56 -11.09
CA GLY A 91 -5.32 -12.30 -9.85
C GLY A 91 -4.19 -12.21 -8.83
N PRO A 92 -2.93 -12.56 -9.17
CA PRO A 92 -1.80 -12.40 -8.29
C PRO A 92 -1.52 -10.96 -7.87
N LEU A 93 -1.81 -9.95 -8.73
CA LEU A 93 -1.72 -8.55 -8.34
C LEU A 93 -2.72 -8.22 -7.22
N LEU A 94 -4.00 -8.62 -7.36
CA LEU A 94 -5.02 -8.40 -6.33
C LEU A 94 -4.65 -9.08 -5.02
N LEU A 95 -4.15 -10.31 -5.07
CA LEU A 95 -3.68 -11.01 -3.88
C LEU A 95 -2.51 -10.26 -3.22
N LEU A 96 -1.54 -9.79 -4.01
CA LEU A 96 -0.41 -9.01 -3.50
C LEU A 96 -0.86 -7.69 -2.87
N TYR A 97 -1.83 -7.00 -3.48
CA TYR A 97 -2.40 -5.76 -2.97
C TYR A 97 -3.07 -5.98 -1.60
N VAL A 98 -3.95 -6.98 -1.50
CA VAL A 98 -4.63 -7.31 -0.24
C VAL A 98 -3.63 -7.77 0.82
N ALA A 99 -2.74 -8.72 0.50
CA ALA A 99 -1.71 -9.19 1.42
C ALA A 99 -0.81 -8.03 1.89
N GLY A 100 -0.50 -7.08 1.00
CA GLY A 100 0.22 -5.85 1.31
C GLY A 100 -0.51 -4.96 2.31
N ALA A 101 -1.83 -4.82 2.18
CA ALA A 101 -2.65 -4.06 3.14
C ALA A 101 -2.59 -4.68 4.55
N TYR A 102 -2.70 -6.01 4.65
CA TYR A 102 -2.61 -6.70 5.95
C TYR A 102 -1.19 -6.67 6.53
N ALA A 103 -0.17 -6.83 5.71
CA ALA A 103 1.22 -6.71 6.16
C ALA A 103 1.55 -5.27 6.60
N ALA A 104 0.97 -4.27 5.95
CA ALA A 104 1.06 -2.89 6.37
C ALA A 104 0.41 -2.68 7.74
N ALA A 105 -0.80 -3.20 7.96
CA ALA A 105 -1.47 -3.16 9.26
C ALA A 105 -0.63 -3.84 10.35
N ALA A 106 -0.07 -5.02 10.06
CA ALA A 106 0.83 -5.72 10.97
C ALA A 106 2.10 -4.92 11.29
N GLY A 107 2.74 -4.30 10.27
CA GLY A 107 3.92 -3.45 10.47
C GLY A 107 3.63 -2.23 11.34
N GLN A 108 2.46 -1.59 11.15
CA GLN A 108 2.04 -0.48 12.01
C GLN A 108 1.76 -0.93 13.43
N TYR A 109 1.07 -2.06 13.60
CA TYR A 109 0.80 -2.64 14.92
C TYR A 109 2.08 -2.96 15.69
N VAL A 110 3.09 -3.51 15.03
CA VAL A 110 4.39 -3.83 15.68
C VAL A 110 5.08 -2.59 16.22
N LEU A 111 4.99 -1.46 15.50
CA LEU A 111 5.63 -0.21 15.95
C LEU A 111 4.78 0.54 16.98
N GLU A 112 3.45 0.56 16.82
CA GLU A 112 2.54 1.35 17.63
C GLU A 112 1.26 0.57 17.99
N PRO A 113 1.34 -0.48 18.83
CA PRO A 113 0.22 -1.38 19.10
C PRO A 113 -0.98 -0.69 19.78
N MET A 114 -0.74 0.40 20.49
CA MET A 114 -1.77 1.16 21.20
C MET A 114 -2.19 2.45 20.48
N SER A 115 -1.77 2.65 19.23
CA SER A 115 -2.15 3.82 18.45
C SER A 115 -3.66 3.84 18.22
N GLN A 116 -4.30 4.95 18.61
CA GLN A 116 -5.72 5.25 18.37
C GLN A 116 -5.93 6.10 17.11
N VAL A 117 -4.87 6.38 16.37
CA VAL A 117 -4.95 7.11 15.10
C VAL A 117 -5.36 6.14 14.00
N PRO A 118 -6.46 6.40 13.26
CA PRO A 118 -6.86 5.55 12.15
C PRO A 118 -5.84 5.63 11.01
N MET A 119 -5.29 4.49 10.63
CA MET A 119 -4.49 4.35 9.43
C MET A 119 -5.43 4.25 8.22
N VAL A 120 -5.32 5.18 7.28
CA VAL A 120 -6.11 5.25 6.05
C VAL A 120 -5.21 5.43 4.84
N GLY A 121 -5.69 5.02 3.68
CA GLY A 121 -4.99 5.14 2.39
C GLY A 121 -4.53 3.82 1.81
N ALA A 122 -4.42 3.79 0.49
CA ALA A 122 -3.96 2.63 -0.26
C ALA A 122 -2.43 2.41 -0.17
N SER A 123 -1.68 3.35 0.43
CA SER A 123 -0.22 3.40 0.38
C SER A 123 0.49 2.17 0.96
N GLY A 124 -0.10 1.55 1.99
CA GLY A 124 0.41 0.30 2.56
C GLY A 124 0.36 -0.87 1.54
N ALA A 125 -0.77 -1.03 0.86
CA ALA A 125 -0.93 -2.03 -0.21
C ALA A 125 -0.07 -1.70 -1.44
N ILE A 126 0.01 -0.42 -1.82
CA ILE A 126 0.88 0.06 -2.92
C ILE A 126 2.35 -0.19 -2.59
N SER A 127 2.75 -0.08 -1.31
CA SER A 127 4.10 -0.42 -0.86
C SER A 127 4.50 -1.86 -1.21
N ALA A 128 3.54 -2.82 -1.17
CA ALA A 128 3.81 -4.18 -1.60
C ALA A 128 4.05 -4.27 -3.12
N LEU A 129 3.31 -3.51 -3.91
CA LEU A 129 3.57 -3.43 -5.36
C LEU A 129 4.94 -2.81 -5.65
N ILE A 130 5.32 -1.76 -4.91
CA ILE A 130 6.63 -1.12 -5.04
C ILE A 130 7.75 -2.07 -4.61
N GLY A 131 7.58 -2.84 -3.52
CA GLY A 131 8.54 -3.83 -3.05
C GLY A 131 8.77 -4.95 -4.07
N ALA A 132 7.70 -5.48 -4.66
CA ALA A 132 7.78 -6.47 -5.73
C ALA A 132 8.48 -5.91 -6.97
N PHE A 133 8.14 -4.68 -7.38
CA PHE A 133 8.79 -3.99 -8.49
C PHE A 133 10.28 -3.76 -8.23
N ALA A 134 10.63 -3.24 -7.05
CA ALA A 134 12.01 -2.90 -6.70
C ALA A 134 12.95 -4.11 -6.79
N LEU A 135 12.52 -5.27 -6.29
CA LEU A 135 13.36 -6.46 -6.26
C LEU A 135 13.46 -7.17 -7.60
N SER A 136 12.35 -7.33 -8.32
CA SER A 136 12.31 -8.25 -9.46
C SER A 136 12.22 -7.57 -10.82
N PHE A 137 11.65 -6.37 -10.89
CA PHE A 137 11.26 -5.78 -12.16
C PHE A 137 12.02 -4.48 -12.46
N SER A 138 12.65 -3.88 -11.47
CA SER A 138 13.53 -2.74 -11.68
C SER A 138 14.85 -3.19 -12.31
N LYS A 139 15.43 -2.31 -13.14
CA LYS A 139 16.76 -2.51 -13.72
C LYS A 139 17.78 -1.75 -12.86
N PRO A 140 18.49 -2.41 -11.93
CA PRO A 140 19.45 -1.73 -11.08
C PRO A 140 20.63 -1.19 -11.91
N ARG A 141 21.08 0.02 -11.59
CA ARG A 141 22.32 0.54 -12.15
C ARG A 141 23.50 -0.21 -11.57
N PRO A 142 24.50 -0.59 -12.38
CA PRO A 142 25.68 -1.32 -11.89
C PRO A 142 26.59 -0.35 -11.12
N LEU A 143 26.42 -0.28 -9.80
CA LEU A 143 27.28 0.50 -8.90
C LEU A 143 28.50 -0.30 -8.44
N VAL A 144 28.35 -1.63 -8.33
CA VAL A 144 29.38 -2.58 -7.91
C VAL A 144 29.39 -3.80 -8.81
N ARG A 145 30.48 -4.61 -8.77
CA ARG A 145 30.61 -5.82 -9.62
C ARG A 145 29.58 -6.92 -9.28
N SER A 146 29.08 -6.97 -8.05
CA SER A 146 28.11 -7.98 -7.62
C SER A 146 26.69 -7.62 -8.05
N PHE A 147 26.08 -8.47 -8.89
CA PHE A 147 24.68 -8.32 -9.31
C PHE A 147 23.70 -8.36 -8.12
N ARG A 148 23.95 -9.26 -7.14
CA ARG A 148 23.09 -9.37 -5.94
C ARG A 148 23.17 -8.11 -5.09
N LEU A 149 24.38 -7.57 -4.91
CA LEU A 149 24.58 -6.35 -4.14
C LEU A 149 23.94 -5.14 -4.84
N ASN A 150 24.08 -5.00 -6.15
CA ASN A 150 23.41 -3.94 -6.91
C ASN A 150 21.89 -4.01 -6.77
N ARG A 151 21.32 -5.21 -6.84
CA ARG A 151 19.87 -5.39 -6.65
C ARG A 151 19.44 -5.00 -5.24
N MET A 152 20.17 -5.41 -4.22
CA MET A 152 19.90 -5.05 -2.83
C MET A 152 19.98 -3.53 -2.63
N LEU A 153 21.04 -2.88 -3.08
CA LEU A 153 21.22 -1.43 -2.98
C LEU A 153 20.10 -0.67 -3.69
N ASN A 154 19.71 -1.11 -4.88
CA ASN A 154 18.59 -0.53 -5.61
C ASN A 154 17.26 -0.69 -4.85
N THR A 155 17.02 -1.85 -4.26
CA THR A 155 15.80 -2.12 -3.47
C THR A 155 15.75 -1.23 -2.24
N LEU A 156 16.85 -1.10 -1.51
CA LEU A 156 16.96 -0.21 -0.34
C LEU A 156 16.79 1.26 -0.72
N TRP A 157 17.37 1.67 -1.86
CA TRP A 157 17.21 3.02 -2.39
C TRP A 157 15.74 3.34 -2.72
N ILE A 158 15.03 2.42 -3.38
CA ILE A 158 13.62 2.60 -3.71
C ILE A 158 12.76 2.67 -2.43
N LEU A 159 13.04 1.83 -1.43
CA LEU A 159 12.38 1.90 -0.13
C LEU A 159 12.61 3.25 0.55
N ALA A 160 13.86 3.70 0.62
CA ALA A 160 14.20 4.99 1.25
C ALA A 160 13.52 6.16 0.51
N ALA A 161 13.59 6.18 -0.83
CA ALA A 161 12.94 7.21 -1.63
C ALA A 161 11.41 7.21 -1.43
N TRP A 162 10.79 6.03 -1.32
CA TRP A 162 9.38 5.88 -1.04
C TRP A 162 8.99 6.45 0.34
N ILE A 163 9.74 6.13 1.38
CA ILE A 163 9.51 6.65 2.74
C ILE A 163 9.67 8.19 2.76
N VAL A 164 10.74 8.71 2.15
CA VAL A 164 10.98 10.17 2.06
C VAL A 164 9.84 10.87 1.33
N LEU A 165 9.36 10.30 0.22
CA LEU A 165 8.23 10.85 -0.54
C LEU A 165 6.96 10.93 0.31
N GLN A 166 6.70 9.90 1.11
CA GLN A 166 5.54 9.87 2.01
C GLN A 166 5.66 10.93 3.11
N TRP A 167 6.83 11.09 3.71
CA TRP A 167 7.07 12.12 4.73
C TRP A 167 6.96 13.54 4.15
N MET A 168 7.55 13.78 2.97
CA MET A 168 7.41 15.06 2.29
C MET A 168 5.95 15.39 1.96
N SER A 169 5.19 14.41 1.47
CA SER A 169 3.78 14.60 1.15
C SER A 169 2.98 15.00 2.39
N ALA A 170 3.18 14.31 3.52
CA ALA A 170 2.52 14.63 4.78
C ALA A 170 2.88 16.05 5.28
N TYR A 171 4.17 16.41 5.21
CA TYR A 171 4.65 17.74 5.59
C TYR A 171 4.02 18.85 4.72
N LEU A 172 4.03 18.69 3.40
CA LEU A 172 3.48 19.66 2.45
C LEU A 172 1.96 19.83 2.59
N MET A 173 1.26 18.79 3.04
CA MET A 173 -0.18 18.86 3.30
C MET A 173 -0.54 19.52 4.63
N GLY A 174 0.43 20.04 5.37
CA GLY A 174 0.19 20.66 6.68
C GLY A 174 -0.31 19.67 7.74
N MET A 175 -0.15 18.39 7.52
CA MET A 175 -0.53 17.32 8.44
C MET A 175 0.48 17.25 9.61
N GLN A 176 0.67 18.36 10.31
CA GLN A 176 1.51 18.42 11.50
C GLN A 176 0.89 17.54 12.59
N GLY A 177 1.64 16.53 13.01
CA GLY A 177 1.18 15.56 14.03
C GLY A 177 0.51 14.30 13.48
N VAL A 178 0.26 14.18 12.18
CA VAL A 178 -0.08 12.88 11.60
C VAL A 178 1.21 12.09 11.44
N LEU A 179 1.40 11.12 12.32
CA LEU A 179 2.45 10.12 12.18
C LEU A 179 2.23 9.41 10.84
N VAL A 180 3.10 9.69 9.89
CA VAL A 180 3.12 8.90 8.67
C VAL A 180 3.34 7.46 9.11
N ALA A 181 2.42 6.56 8.76
CA ALA A 181 2.45 5.17 9.18
C ALA A 181 3.66 4.45 8.55
N THR A 182 4.86 4.81 9.00
CA THR A 182 6.13 4.27 8.48
C THR A 182 6.18 2.76 8.62
N GLY A 183 5.68 2.23 9.74
CA GLY A 183 5.54 0.79 9.95
C GLY A 183 4.70 0.12 8.88
N ALA A 184 3.60 0.75 8.48
CA ALA A 184 2.75 0.25 7.40
C ALA A 184 3.47 0.20 6.06
N HIS A 185 4.21 1.25 5.71
CA HIS A 185 4.94 1.29 4.43
C HIS A 185 6.05 0.24 4.37
N VAL A 186 6.79 0.06 5.46
CA VAL A 186 7.83 -0.98 5.55
C VAL A 186 7.20 -2.37 5.53
N GLY A 187 6.15 -2.62 6.30
CA GLY A 187 5.45 -3.91 6.33
C GLY A 187 4.91 -4.31 4.95
N GLY A 188 4.21 -3.38 4.28
CA GLY A 188 3.73 -3.59 2.91
C GLY A 188 4.88 -3.88 1.93
N PHE A 189 5.94 -3.08 1.95
CA PHE A 189 7.09 -3.25 1.07
C PHE A 189 7.77 -4.61 1.26
N LEU A 190 7.96 -5.06 2.49
CA LEU A 190 8.52 -6.38 2.80
C LEU A 190 7.62 -7.51 2.29
N ALA A 191 6.29 -7.38 2.42
CA ALA A 191 5.36 -8.35 1.82
C ALA A 191 5.56 -8.45 0.30
N GLY A 192 5.77 -7.32 -0.37
CA GLY A 192 6.09 -7.29 -1.80
C GLY A 192 7.35 -8.07 -2.14
N ILE A 193 8.42 -7.86 -1.41
CA ILE A 193 9.68 -8.59 -1.56
C ILE A 193 9.48 -10.10 -1.37
N LEU A 194 8.74 -10.50 -0.35
CA LEU A 194 8.57 -11.91 0.02
C LEU A 194 7.63 -12.64 -0.95
N LEU A 195 6.52 -12.00 -1.35
CA LEU A 195 5.46 -12.63 -2.12
C LEU A 195 5.69 -12.61 -3.63
N GLN A 196 6.53 -11.71 -4.17
CA GLN A 196 6.70 -11.57 -5.62
C GLN A 196 7.15 -12.89 -6.28
N LYS A 197 8.09 -13.63 -5.68
CA LYS A 197 8.59 -14.90 -6.25
C LYS A 197 7.56 -16.03 -6.19
N PRO A 198 6.90 -16.33 -5.06
CA PRO A 198 5.79 -17.28 -5.04
C PRO A 198 4.68 -16.97 -6.05
N LEU A 199 4.28 -15.69 -6.15
CA LEU A 199 3.25 -15.28 -7.09
C LEU A 199 3.67 -15.42 -8.56
N LEU A 200 4.95 -15.16 -8.85
CA LEU A 200 5.51 -15.39 -10.17
C LEU A 200 5.50 -16.89 -10.52
N LEU A 201 5.94 -17.75 -9.60
CA LEU A 201 5.90 -19.21 -9.78
C LEU A 201 4.46 -19.71 -9.95
N TRP A 202 3.51 -19.18 -9.19
CA TRP A 202 2.11 -19.52 -9.34
C TRP A 202 1.57 -19.11 -10.72
N ARG A 203 1.93 -17.91 -11.20
CA ARG A 203 1.50 -17.40 -12.52
C ARG A 203 1.98 -18.29 -13.65
N TYR A 204 3.20 -18.78 -13.59
CA TYR A 204 3.86 -19.54 -14.69
C TYR A 204 3.97 -21.04 -14.41
N ARG A 205 3.18 -21.58 -13.47
CA ARG A 205 3.23 -23.01 -13.10
C ARG A 205 2.85 -23.99 -14.20
N GLN A 206 2.25 -23.50 -15.28
CA GLN A 206 1.80 -24.32 -16.42
C GLN A 206 2.53 -23.92 -17.72
N ALA A 207 3.52 -23.05 -17.64
CA ALA A 207 4.38 -22.68 -18.76
C ALA A 207 5.65 -23.55 -18.76
#